data_d0b6daa1b61a5707b6e4c517fe0d9e08
#
_entry.id   d0b6daa1b61a5707b6e4c517fe0d9e08
#
_cell.length_a   1.000
_cell.length_b   1.000
_cell.length_c   1.000
_cell.angle_alpha   90.00
_cell.angle_beta   90.00
_cell.angle_gamma   90.00
#
_symmetry.space_group_name_H-M   'P 1'
#
loop_
_entity.id
_entity.type
_entity.pdbx_description
1 polymer ?
#
loop_
_entity_poly.entity_id
_entity_poly.type
_entity_poly.pdbx_seq_one_letter_code
_entity_poly.pdbx_strand_id
1 'polypeptide(L)' 'MQVSVYVFVQVEKGEPWQIAAELSKIGGVKTAHTVTGQYDVIVFAELDDLETLKDVVKKIHQIEGVQRTQSAVCIP' A
#
# COMPACT_ATOMS: atom_id res chain seq x y z
N MET A 1 -11.56 0.99 -16.99
CA MET A 1 -10.33 0.18 -17.08
C MET A 1 -9.71 0.10 -15.70
N GLN A 2 -9.37 -1.10 -15.24
CA GLN A 2 -8.78 -1.25 -13.92
C GLN A 2 -7.27 -1.23 -13.99
N VAL A 3 -6.68 -0.61 -12.98
CA VAL A 3 -5.23 -0.59 -12.79
C VAL A 3 -4.93 -1.41 -11.56
N SER A 4 -4.12 -2.45 -11.73
CA SER A 4 -3.67 -3.27 -10.61
C SER A 4 -2.28 -2.81 -10.20
N VAL A 5 -2.06 -2.68 -8.90
CA VAL A 5 -0.80 -2.16 -8.40
C VAL A 5 -0.42 -2.84 -7.10
N TYR A 6 0.88 -3.11 -6.96
CA TYR A 6 1.46 -3.51 -5.69
C TYR A 6 2.14 -2.30 -5.08
N VAL A 7 1.94 -2.07 -3.78
CA VAL A 7 2.63 -1.01 -3.07
C VAL A 7 3.43 -1.66 -1.95
N PHE A 8 4.73 -1.45 -1.99
CA PHE A 8 5.65 -1.95 -0.99
C PHE A 8 5.84 -0.85 0.04
N VAL A 9 5.59 -1.17 1.32
CA VAL A 9 5.59 -0.19 2.39
C VAL A 9 6.69 -0.51 3.39
N GLN A 10 7.54 0.47 3.65
CA GLN A 10 8.57 0.36 4.68
C GLN A 10 8.09 1.10 5.91
N VAL A 11 8.12 0.41 7.05
CA VAL A 11 7.65 0.93 8.33
C VAL A 11 8.87 1.29 9.16
N GLU A 12 8.92 2.53 9.65
CA GLU A 12 10.03 2.92 10.51
C GLU A 12 9.65 2.83 12.00
N LYS A 13 8.35 2.84 12.29
CA LYS A 13 7.85 2.95 13.64
C LYS A 13 6.49 2.27 13.75
N GLY A 14 6.25 1.58 14.87
CA GLY A 14 4.98 0.93 15.10
C GLY A 14 4.98 -0.54 14.69
N GLU A 15 3.84 -1.16 14.83
CA GLU A 15 3.66 -2.58 14.56
C GLU A 15 3.24 -2.79 13.11
N PRO A 16 4.02 -3.53 12.30
CA PRO A 16 3.65 -3.75 10.89
C PRO A 16 2.28 -4.40 10.72
N TRP A 17 1.87 -5.28 11.63
CA TRP A 17 0.55 -5.93 11.53
C TRP A 17 -0.58 -4.93 11.70
N GLN A 18 -0.43 -3.98 12.62
CA GLN A 18 -1.43 -2.94 12.81
C GLN A 18 -1.50 -2.01 11.61
N ILE A 19 -0.34 -1.68 11.05
CA ILE A 19 -0.28 -0.84 9.86
C ILE A 19 -0.92 -1.56 8.68
N ALA A 20 -0.65 -2.86 8.51
CA ALA A 20 -1.30 -3.65 7.46
C ALA A 20 -2.81 -3.63 7.62
N ALA A 21 -3.31 -3.73 8.84
CA ALA A 21 -4.75 -3.68 9.10
C ALA A 21 -5.34 -2.33 8.69
N GLU A 22 -4.64 -1.23 8.99
CA GLU A 22 -5.08 0.10 8.58
C GLU A 22 -5.04 0.26 7.06
N LEU A 23 -3.98 -0.24 6.42
CA LEU A 23 -3.86 -0.17 4.97
C LEU A 23 -5.00 -0.92 4.27
N SER A 24 -5.42 -2.03 4.85
CA SER A 24 -6.48 -2.84 4.25
C SER A 24 -7.83 -2.13 4.23
N LYS A 25 -7.99 -1.05 4.99
CA LYS A 25 -9.22 -0.28 5.04
C LYS A 25 -9.28 0.81 3.98
N ILE A 26 -8.19 1.07 3.28
CA ILE A 26 -8.16 2.09 2.23
C ILE A 26 -8.96 1.59 1.03
N GLY A 27 -9.82 2.44 0.49
CA GLY A 27 -10.61 2.07 -0.68
C GLY A 27 -9.74 1.69 -1.86
N GLY A 28 -10.06 0.57 -2.52
CA GLY A 28 -9.29 0.03 -3.62
C GLY A 28 -8.27 -1.01 -3.20
N VAL A 29 -7.88 -1.04 -1.94
CA VAL A 29 -6.95 -2.05 -1.44
C VAL A 29 -7.68 -3.37 -1.27
N LYS A 30 -7.15 -4.42 -1.89
CA LYS A 30 -7.71 -5.76 -1.82
C LYS A 30 -7.05 -6.59 -0.73
N THR A 31 -5.74 -6.50 -0.61
CA THR A 31 -5.00 -7.22 0.43
C THR A 31 -3.86 -6.36 0.94
N ALA A 32 -3.49 -6.58 2.19
CA ALA A 32 -2.31 -5.98 2.80
C ALA A 32 -1.72 -7.01 3.73
N HIS A 33 -0.49 -7.40 3.45
CA HIS A 33 0.20 -8.46 4.20
C HIS A 33 1.50 -7.96 4.77
N THR A 34 1.74 -8.30 6.04
CA THR A 34 3.06 -8.12 6.64
C THR A 34 3.99 -9.19 6.08
N VAL A 35 5.17 -8.79 5.63
CA VAL A 35 6.11 -9.67 4.94
C VAL A 35 7.50 -9.51 5.52
N THR A 36 8.38 -10.44 5.17
CA THR A 36 9.80 -10.35 5.49
C THR A 36 10.55 -9.67 4.35
N GLY A 37 11.75 -9.17 4.63
CA GLY A 37 12.62 -8.58 3.63
C GLY A 37 12.79 -7.09 3.82
N GLN A 38 13.11 -6.42 2.73
CA GLN A 38 13.41 -4.99 2.72
C GLN A 38 12.21 -4.12 3.09
N TYR A 39 11.03 -4.57 2.72
CA TYR A 39 9.78 -3.90 3.03
C TYR A 39 9.01 -4.69 4.06
N ASP A 40 8.16 -4.02 4.80
CA ASP A 40 7.44 -4.62 5.92
C ASP A 40 6.04 -5.05 5.55
N VAL A 41 5.39 -4.34 4.64
CA VAL A 41 4.02 -4.63 4.21
C VAL A 41 3.94 -4.54 2.70
N ILE A 42 3.22 -5.48 2.09
CA ILE A 42 2.90 -5.41 0.67
C ILE A 42 1.39 -5.28 0.53
N VAL A 43 0.99 -4.26 -0.23
CA VAL A 43 -0.41 -3.97 -0.52
C VAL A 43 -0.70 -4.33 -1.96
N PHE A 44 -1.82 -5.01 -2.21
CA PHE A 44 -2.35 -5.18 -3.56
C PHE A 44 -3.63 -4.37 -3.68
N ALA A 45 -3.70 -3.52 -4.69
CA ALA A 45 -4.85 -2.67 -4.91
C ALA A 45 -5.31 -2.75 -6.36
N GLU A 46 -6.62 -2.63 -6.57
CA GLU A 46 -7.22 -2.53 -7.88
C GLU A 46 -7.97 -1.20 -7.94
N LEU A 47 -7.60 -0.36 -8.89
CA LEU A 47 -8.05 1.02 -8.94
C LEU A 47 -8.63 1.31 -10.32
N ASP A 48 -9.49 2.32 -10.39
CA ASP A 48 -10.12 2.68 -11.66
C ASP A 48 -9.15 3.35 -12.62
N ASP A 49 -8.21 4.14 -12.08
CA ASP A 49 -7.26 4.88 -12.91
C ASP A 49 -6.01 5.24 -12.10
N LEU A 50 -5.04 5.85 -12.76
CA LEU A 50 -3.79 6.26 -12.11
C LEU A 50 -3.97 7.44 -11.16
N GLU A 51 -4.98 8.26 -11.37
CA GLU A 51 -5.28 9.35 -10.44
C GLU A 51 -5.65 8.80 -9.08
N THR A 52 -6.42 7.72 -9.06
CA THR A 52 -6.80 7.06 -7.81
C THR A 52 -5.58 6.50 -7.10
N LEU A 53 -4.58 6.04 -7.85
CA LEU A 53 -3.33 5.57 -7.24
C LEU A 53 -2.66 6.68 -6.44
N LYS A 54 -2.63 7.89 -6.98
CA LYS A 54 -2.06 9.03 -6.28
C LYS A 54 -2.75 9.24 -4.93
N ASP A 55 -4.08 9.16 -4.93
CA ASP A 55 -4.84 9.33 -3.69
C ASP A 55 -4.56 8.21 -2.69
N VAL A 56 -4.46 6.99 -3.16
CA VAL A 56 -4.15 5.83 -2.31
C VAL A 56 -2.77 6.00 -1.68
N VAL A 57 -1.78 6.39 -2.47
CA VAL A 57 -0.42 6.59 -1.96
C VAL A 57 -0.39 7.70 -0.90
N LYS A 58 -1.14 8.78 -1.13
CA LYS A 58 -1.26 9.84 -0.13
C LYS A 58 -1.84 9.34 1.18
N LYS A 59 -2.88 8.53 1.11
CA LYS A 59 -3.50 7.96 2.30
C LYS A 59 -2.54 7.04 3.03
N ILE A 60 -1.76 6.26 2.29
CA ILE A 60 -0.75 5.39 2.89
C ILE A 60 0.26 6.23 3.67
N HIS A 61 0.74 7.32 3.09
CA HIS A 61 1.72 8.17 3.76
C HIS A 61 1.16 8.95 4.94
N GLN A 62 -0.16 9.04 5.07
CA GLN A 62 -0.78 9.66 6.23
C GLN A 62 -0.80 8.73 7.45
N ILE A 63 -0.54 7.46 7.26
CA ILE A 63 -0.50 6.50 8.37
C ILE A 63 0.81 6.69 9.12
N GLU A 64 0.69 6.93 10.43
CA GLU A 64 1.87 7.14 11.27
C GLU A 64 2.72 5.88 11.29
N GLY A 65 4.02 6.03 11.10
CA GLY A 65 4.95 4.93 11.09
C GLY A 65 5.40 4.51 9.69
N VAL A 66 4.68 4.93 8.67
CA VAL A 66 5.09 4.65 7.28
C VAL A 66 6.26 5.57 6.92
N GLN A 67 7.37 4.96 6.51
CA GLN A 67 8.55 5.72 6.14
C GLN A 67 8.64 5.97 4.65
N ARG A 68 8.47 4.90 3.87
CA ARG A 68 8.73 4.95 2.44
C ARG A 68 7.83 3.94 1.73
N THR A 69 7.44 4.27 0.50
CA THR A 69 6.67 3.35 -0.33
C THR A 69 7.30 3.25 -1.71
N GLN A 70 7.06 2.13 -2.36
CA GLN A 70 7.39 1.93 -3.75
C GLN A 70 6.21 1.25 -4.42
N SER A 71 5.72 1.85 -5.50
CA SER A 71 4.59 1.31 -6.24
C SER A 71 5.06 0.59 -7.48
N ALA A 72 4.42 -0.54 -7.77
CA ALA A 72 4.67 -1.29 -8.99
C ALA A 72 3.33 -1.51 -9.69
N VAL A 73 3.13 -0.80 -10.79
CA VAL A 73 1.91 -0.91 -11.56
C VAL A 73 2.02 -2.12 -12.48
N CYS A 74 1.00 -2.98 -12.44
CA CYS A 74 1.01 -4.18 -13.27
C CYS A 74 0.80 -3.81 -14.73
N ILE A 75 1.61 -4.39 -15.59
CA ILE A 75 1.47 -4.25 -17.03
C ILE A 75 0.67 -5.46 -17.53
N PRO A 76 -0.43 -5.23 -18.24
CA PRO A 76 -1.23 -6.34 -18.75
C PRO A 76 -0.52 -7.13 -19.84
#